data_8c59ab201400072be6846696f01cc43b
#
_entry.id   8c59ab201400072be6846696f01cc43b
#
_cell.length_a   1.000
_cell.length_b   1.000
_cell.length_c   1.000
_cell.angle_alpha   90.00
_cell.angle_beta   90.00
_cell.angle_gamma   90.00
#
_symmetry.space_group_name_H-M   'P 1'
#
loop_
_entity.id
_entity.type
_entity.pdbx_description
1 polymer ?
#
loop_
_entity_poly.entity_id
_entity_poly.type
_entity_poly.pdbx_seq_one_letter_code
_entity_poly.pdbx_strand_id
1 'polypeptide(L)'
;AKYGIKGIRAGLFCEDYPSLNDRHLTKIKYEFPKWLGTWNEQKKEFTLAPEYGSGILAFRNLDEPEKYLSVEFATIAIDEINRNPKPTFDMLRSRHRWPGIKDVKFLAGCNPLGEAWVKNMWVKRIFPPNEKEQYEFVFVPALPTDNPHLPQEYYKSLESLPDNQRKAYLEGNWDAFDEGVDEKGYTRLVNDRELQASLTTETEHSGYIIGGIDPAAGGDNSAIVIKSAHLMEVVFNQKLQNTMDLVSRVVDINR
;
A
#
# COMPACT_ATOMS: atom_id res chain seq x y z
N ALA A 1 24.29 -14.25 -11.68
CA ALA A 1 25.56 -13.89 -12.19
C ALA A 1 26.37 -12.96 -11.30
N LYS A 2 25.90 -11.75 -10.90
CA LYS A 2 26.70 -10.78 -10.10
C LYS A 2 27.27 -11.35 -8.79
N TYR A 3 26.56 -12.26 -8.12
CA TYR A 3 26.94 -12.82 -6.82
C TYR A 3 27.32 -14.30 -6.88
N GLY A 4 27.36 -14.93 -8.07
CA GLY A 4 27.59 -16.37 -8.22
C GLY A 4 26.50 -17.28 -7.62
N ILE A 5 25.41 -16.69 -7.10
CA ILE A 5 24.31 -17.40 -6.45
C ILE A 5 23.27 -17.75 -7.52
N LYS A 6 22.83 -19.02 -7.50
CA LYS A 6 21.75 -19.51 -8.40
C LYS A 6 20.42 -19.57 -7.66
N GLY A 7 19.32 -19.54 -8.42
CA GLY A 7 17.98 -19.73 -7.88
C GLY A 7 17.47 -18.56 -7.01
N ILE A 8 18.04 -17.36 -7.18
CA ILE A 8 17.61 -16.16 -6.43
C ILE A 8 16.12 -15.91 -6.70
N ARG A 9 15.37 -15.62 -5.64
CA ARG A 9 13.94 -15.35 -5.76
C ARG A 9 13.63 -13.84 -5.71
N ALA A 10 12.89 -13.38 -6.70
CA ALA A 10 12.23 -12.09 -6.70
C ALA A 10 10.70 -12.28 -6.60
N GLY A 11 9.99 -11.35 -5.97
CA GLY A 11 8.53 -11.33 -5.91
C GLY A 11 7.97 -10.08 -6.59
N LEU A 12 6.96 -10.25 -7.44
CA LEU A 12 6.11 -9.18 -7.93
C LEU A 12 4.73 -9.33 -7.30
N PHE A 13 4.25 -8.27 -6.67
CA PHE A 13 3.04 -8.26 -5.88
C PHE A 13 2.03 -7.26 -6.43
N CYS A 14 0.75 -7.64 -6.41
CA CYS A 14 -0.39 -6.74 -6.57
C CYS A 14 -1.29 -6.81 -5.34
N GLU A 15 -2.17 -5.84 -5.18
CA GLU A 15 -3.09 -5.74 -4.05
C GLU A 15 -4.00 -6.96 -3.93
N ASP A 16 -4.50 -7.49 -5.06
CA ASP A 16 -5.41 -8.64 -5.12
C ASP A 16 -5.10 -9.55 -6.34
N TYR A 17 -5.75 -10.72 -6.38
CA TYR A 17 -5.55 -11.66 -7.49
C TYR A 17 -6.13 -11.17 -8.83
N PRO A 18 -7.32 -10.56 -8.92
CA PRO A 18 -7.79 -9.98 -10.18
C PRO A 18 -6.80 -8.99 -10.78
N SER A 19 -6.29 -8.06 -9.99
CA SER A 19 -5.29 -7.08 -10.42
C SER A 19 -4.00 -7.74 -10.89
N LEU A 20 -3.50 -8.75 -10.18
CA LEU A 20 -2.34 -9.52 -10.58
C LEU A 20 -2.56 -10.22 -11.93
N ASN A 21 -3.73 -10.86 -12.09
CA ASN A 21 -4.08 -11.56 -13.32
C ASN A 21 -4.13 -10.60 -14.50
N ASP A 22 -4.89 -9.52 -14.39
CA ASP A 22 -5.18 -8.63 -15.50
C ASP A 22 -3.96 -7.79 -15.92
N ARG A 23 -3.16 -7.35 -14.97
CA ARG A 23 -2.00 -6.51 -15.24
C ARG A 23 -0.77 -7.30 -15.67
N HIS A 24 -0.56 -8.51 -15.12
CA HIS A 24 0.69 -9.25 -15.30
C HIS A 24 0.52 -10.65 -15.89
N LEU A 25 -0.30 -11.54 -15.29
CA LEU A 25 -0.32 -12.95 -15.69
C LEU A 25 -0.77 -13.17 -17.13
N THR A 26 -1.72 -12.39 -17.61
CA THR A 26 -2.19 -12.45 -19.00
C THR A 26 -1.10 -12.11 -20.03
N LYS A 27 -0.10 -11.31 -19.62
CA LYS A 27 0.97 -10.81 -20.48
C LYS A 27 2.23 -11.67 -20.48
N ILE A 28 2.39 -12.57 -19.51
CA ILE A 28 3.60 -13.37 -19.33
C ILE A 28 4.05 -14.07 -20.62
N LYS A 29 3.12 -14.64 -21.38
CA LYS A 29 3.41 -15.37 -22.62
C LYS A 29 3.97 -14.48 -23.73
N TYR A 30 3.72 -13.19 -23.68
CA TYR A 30 4.17 -12.21 -24.67
C TYR A 30 5.42 -11.48 -24.23
N GLU A 31 5.53 -11.15 -22.95
CA GLU A 31 6.63 -10.35 -22.39
C GLU A 31 7.87 -11.21 -22.09
N PHE A 32 7.66 -12.51 -21.75
CA PHE A 32 8.75 -13.41 -21.39
C PHE A 32 8.97 -14.47 -22.48
N PRO A 33 9.95 -14.29 -23.37
CA PRO A 33 10.21 -15.23 -24.44
C PRO A 33 10.74 -16.57 -23.90
N LYS A 34 10.46 -17.66 -24.63
CA LYS A 34 10.82 -19.03 -24.21
C LYS A 34 12.32 -19.26 -24.00
N TRP A 35 13.16 -18.50 -24.68
CA TRP A 35 14.62 -18.60 -24.52
C TRP A 35 15.09 -18.03 -23.18
N LEU A 36 14.33 -17.09 -22.60
CA LEU A 36 14.66 -16.46 -21.32
C LEU A 36 14.42 -17.40 -20.13
N GLY A 37 13.45 -18.31 -20.24
CA GLY A 37 13.11 -19.21 -19.13
C GLY A 37 11.80 -19.95 -19.34
N THR A 38 11.26 -20.48 -18.26
CA THR A 38 10.06 -21.31 -18.25
C THR A 38 9.01 -20.78 -17.28
N TRP A 39 7.78 -20.68 -17.74
CA TRP A 39 6.62 -20.32 -16.93
C TRP A 39 5.96 -21.55 -16.30
N ASN A 40 5.71 -21.50 -15.00
CA ASN A 40 4.94 -22.49 -14.26
C ASN A 40 3.57 -21.90 -13.90
N GLU A 41 2.53 -22.34 -14.59
CA GLU A 41 1.17 -21.85 -14.43
C GLU A 41 0.58 -22.12 -13.03
N GLN A 42 0.88 -23.27 -12.44
CA GLN A 42 0.33 -23.65 -11.13
C GLN A 42 0.96 -22.82 -10.00
N LYS A 43 2.28 -22.60 -10.07
CA LYS A 43 3.01 -21.85 -9.05
C LYS A 43 2.96 -20.34 -9.29
N LYS A 44 2.51 -19.90 -10.47
CA LYS A 44 2.62 -18.50 -10.91
C LYS A 44 4.06 -17.99 -10.77
N GLU A 45 5.01 -18.73 -11.33
CA GLU A 45 6.44 -18.46 -11.26
C GLU A 45 7.08 -18.57 -12.63
N PHE A 46 7.96 -17.61 -12.94
CA PHE A 46 8.83 -17.69 -14.10
C PHE A 46 10.25 -18.02 -13.64
N THR A 47 10.82 -19.11 -14.11
CA THR A 47 12.18 -19.52 -13.80
C THR A 47 13.08 -19.19 -14.98
N LEU A 48 14.10 -18.38 -14.74
CA LEU A 48 15.12 -18.03 -15.74
C LEU A 48 15.91 -19.28 -16.16
N ALA A 49 16.32 -19.29 -17.42
CA ALA A 49 17.17 -20.36 -17.96
C ALA A 49 18.52 -20.44 -17.20
N PRO A 50 19.18 -21.62 -17.19
CA PRO A 50 20.41 -21.84 -16.40
C PRO A 50 21.54 -20.84 -16.70
N GLU A 51 21.69 -20.40 -17.92
CA GLU A 51 22.65 -19.38 -18.34
C GLU A 51 22.44 -18.02 -17.69
N TYR A 52 21.20 -17.73 -17.23
CA TYR A 52 20.84 -16.53 -16.47
C TYR A 52 20.77 -16.77 -14.95
N GLY A 53 21.23 -17.96 -14.49
CA GLY A 53 21.35 -18.27 -13.06
C GLY A 53 20.12 -18.89 -12.43
N SER A 54 19.14 -19.36 -13.20
CA SER A 54 17.93 -20.05 -12.72
C SER A 54 17.15 -19.25 -11.66
N GLY A 55 17.19 -17.94 -11.72
CA GLY A 55 16.43 -17.06 -10.83
C GLY A 55 14.93 -17.26 -11.00
N ILE A 56 14.17 -17.05 -9.94
CA ILE A 56 12.71 -17.22 -9.93
C ILE A 56 12.05 -15.86 -9.73
N LEU A 57 11.16 -15.49 -10.64
CA LEU A 57 10.23 -14.39 -10.48
C LEU A 57 8.87 -14.98 -10.09
N ALA A 58 8.45 -14.72 -8.86
CA ALA A 58 7.19 -15.19 -8.30
C ALA A 58 6.15 -14.08 -8.37
N PHE A 59 4.99 -14.37 -8.94
CA PHE A 59 3.85 -13.46 -9.05
C PHE A 59 2.87 -13.75 -7.93
N ARG A 60 2.53 -12.77 -7.12
CA ARG A 60 1.78 -12.92 -5.88
C ARG A 60 0.78 -11.78 -5.67
N ASN A 61 -0.25 -12.06 -4.91
CA ASN A 61 -1.25 -11.08 -4.47
C ASN A 61 -1.20 -10.89 -2.96
N LEU A 62 -1.72 -9.77 -2.49
CA LEU A 62 -1.67 -9.33 -1.09
C LEU A 62 -3.03 -9.40 -0.38
N ASP A 63 -3.98 -10.19 -0.88
CA ASP A 63 -5.27 -10.45 -0.20
C ASP A 63 -5.07 -10.99 1.21
N GLU A 64 -4.05 -11.82 1.42
CA GLU A 64 -3.66 -12.40 2.70
C GLU A 64 -2.13 -12.29 2.85
N PRO A 65 -1.60 -11.13 3.22
CA PRO A 65 -0.16 -10.90 3.24
C PRO A 65 0.61 -11.79 4.23
N GLU A 66 -0.06 -12.30 5.27
CA GLU A 66 0.52 -13.20 6.27
C GLU A 66 1.07 -14.51 5.67
N LYS A 67 0.59 -14.94 4.51
CA LYS A 67 1.12 -16.11 3.79
C LYS A 67 2.62 -16.00 3.49
N TYR A 68 3.16 -14.79 3.46
CA TYR A 68 4.56 -14.54 3.11
C TYR A 68 5.49 -14.40 4.31
N LEU A 69 5.01 -14.59 5.54
CA LEU A 69 5.81 -14.47 6.75
C LEU A 69 7.03 -15.39 6.80
N SER A 70 6.96 -16.56 6.13
CA SER A 70 8.04 -17.54 6.07
C SER A 70 8.83 -17.51 4.77
N VAL A 71 8.52 -16.60 3.84
CA VAL A 71 9.18 -16.53 2.52
C VAL A 71 10.33 -15.52 2.56
N GLU A 72 11.36 -15.77 1.74
CA GLU A 72 12.50 -14.87 1.58
C GLU A 72 12.61 -14.41 0.12
N PHE A 73 12.96 -13.15 -0.06
CA PHE A 73 13.17 -12.54 -1.36
C PHE A 73 14.45 -11.72 -1.39
N ALA A 74 15.14 -11.75 -2.53
CA ALA A 74 16.26 -10.85 -2.81
C ALA A 74 15.79 -9.52 -3.41
N THR A 75 14.67 -9.55 -4.14
CA THR A 75 14.04 -8.36 -4.71
C THR A 75 12.53 -8.50 -4.53
N ILE A 76 11.91 -7.42 -4.12
CA ILE A 76 10.45 -7.30 -4.02
C ILE A 76 10.04 -6.15 -4.91
N ALA A 77 9.02 -6.36 -5.72
CA ALA A 77 8.34 -5.32 -6.48
C ALA A 77 6.86 -5.31 -6.11
N ILE A 78 6.28 -4.14 -5.90
CA ILE A 78 4.83 -3.97 -5.70
C ILE A 78 4.30 -3.04 -6.77
N ASP A 79 3.33 -3.52 -7.51
CA ASP A 79 2.55 -2.70 -8.43
C ASP A 79 1.41 -2.02 -7.66
N GLU A 80 1.22 -0.72 -7.89
CA GLU A 80 0.25 0.12 -7.17
C GLU A 80 0.40 0.02 -5.64
N ILE A 81 1.60 0.29 -5.11
CA ILE A 81 1.90 0.19 -3.68
C ILE A 81 0.95 1.01 -2.81
N ASN A 82 0.45 2.14 -3.32
CA ASN A 82 -0.49 3.04 -2.66
C ASN A 82 -1.90 2.43 -2.46
N ARG A 83 -2.18 1.25 -3.03
CA ARG A 83 -3.40 0.47 -2.76
C ARG A 83 -3.27 -0.47 -1.56
N ASN A 84 -2.09 -0.51 -0.97
CA ASN A 84 -1.79 -1.38 0.17
C ASN A 84 -1.52 -0.56 1.44
N PRO A 85 -1.98 -1.00 2.61
CA PRO A 85 -1.70 -0.33 3.86
C PRO A 85 -0.22 -0.47 4.25
N LYS A 86 0.32 0.52 4.97
CA LYS A 86 1.72 0.54 5.40
C LYS A 86 2.18 -0.74 6.13
N PRO A 87 1.40 -1.38 7.01
CA PRO A 87 1.80 -2.64 7.64
C PRO A 87 2.15 -3.75 6.66
N THR A 88 1.46 -3.84 5.51
CA THR A 88 1.76 -4.81 4.45
C THR A 88 3.15 -4.53 3.84
N PHE A 89 3.48 -3.27 3.57
CA PHE A 89 4.82 -2.88 3.13
C PHE A 89 5.89 -3.24 4.17
N ASP A 90 5.67 -2.90 5.44
CA ASP A 90 6.63 -3.17 6.53
C ASP A 90 6.87 -4.68 6.68
N MET A 91 5.80 -5.48 6.58
CA MET A 91 5.90 -6.94 6.61
C MET A 91 6.71 -7.47 5.43
N LEU A 92 6.44 -7.04 4.19
CA LEU A 92 7.19 -7.47 3.01
C LEU A 92 8.64 -7.01 3.06
N ARG A 93 8.93 -5.79 3.52
CA ARG A 93 10.29 -5.28 3.71
C ARG A 93 11.08 -6.19 4.65
N SER A 94 10.47 -6.74 5.69
CA SER A 94 11.11 -7.69 6.61
C SER A 94 11.43 -9.06 5.96
N ARG A 95 10.90 -9.36 4.78
CA ARG A 95 11.19 -10.58 3.98
C ARG A 95 12.38 -10.42 3.04
N HIS A 96 12.97 -9.24 3.01
CA HIS A 96 14.14 -8.87 2.23
C HIS A 96 15.43 -9.44 2.87
N ARG A 97 15.56 -10.75 2.90
CA ARG A 97 16.63 -11.44 3.64
C ARG A 97 17.20 -12.64 2.89
N TRP A 98 17.42 -12.50 1.57
CA TRP A 98 17.99 -13.59 0.78
C TRP A 98 19.47 -13.81 1.15
N PRO A 99 19.87 -15.06 1.51
CA PRO A 99 21.24 -15.34 1.94
C PRO A 99 22.27 -15.00 0.87
N GLY A 100 23.35 -14.31 1.27
CA GLY A 100 24.47 -13.96 0.38
C GLY A 100 24.22 -12.79 -0.57
N ILE A 101 23.02 -12.17 -0.57
CA ILE A 101 22.73 -10.95 -1.31
C ILE A 101 22.80 -9.76 -0.36
N LYS A 102 23.71 -8.83 -0.63
CA LYS A 102 23.86 -7.60 0.14
C LYS A 102 22.99 -6.46 -0.41
N ASP A 103 22.85 -6.39 -1.73
CA ASP A 103 22.05 -5.38 -2.42
C ASP A 103 20.61 -5.89 -2.65
N VAL A 104 19.85 -6.06 -1.61
CA VAL A 104 18.41 -6.32 -1.72
C VAL A 104 17.69 -5.06 -2.22
N LYS A 105 16.66 -5.22 -3.05
CA LYS A 105 15.96 -4.09 -3.65
C LYS A 105 14.47 -4.21 -3.48
N PHE A 106 13.86 -3.13 -2.98
CA PHE A 106 12.42 -2.95 -2.98
C PHE A 106 12.05 -1.93 -4.06
N LEU A 107 11.24 -2.34 -5.02
CA LEU A 107 10.76 -1.52 -6.13
C LEU A 107 9.26 -1.34 -5.98
N ALA A 108 8.75 -0.17 -6.29
CA ALA A 108 7.31 0.07 -6.28
C ALA A 108 6.92 1.05 -7.38
N GLY A 109 5.78 0.81 -7.99
CA GLY A 109 5.12 1.74 -8.90
C GLY A 109 3.78 2.15 -8.36
N CYS A 110 3.36 3.39 -8.62
CA CYS A 110 2.01 3.85 -8.37
C CYS A 110 1.75 5.20 -9.05
N ASN A 111 0.48 5.50 -9.22
CA ASN A 111 0.02 6.84 -9.56
C ASN A 111 -0.12 7.68 -8.28
N PRO A 112 -0.18 9.03 -8.36
CA PRO A 112 -0.31 9.92 -7.20
C PRO A 112 -1.74 9.90 -6.62
N LEU A 113 -2.19 8.71 -6.21
CA LEU A 113 -3.51 8.39 -5.65
C LEU A 113 -3.38 7.43 -4.47
N GLY A 114 -4.41 7.32 -3.65
CA GLY A 114 -4.51 6.31 -2.61
C GLY A 114 -3.84 6.69 -1.29
N GLU A 115 -3.21 5.72 -0.65
CA GLU A 115 -2.74 5.82 0.73
C GLU A 115 -1.71 6.95 0.97
N ALA A 116 -2.04 7.84 1.88
CA ALA A 116 -1.21 9.01 2.23
C ALA A 116 0.20 8.65 2.72
N TRP A 117 0.41 7.45 3.29
CA TRP A 117 1.71 7.03 3.81
C TRP A 117 2.80 6.94 2.73
N VAL A 118 2.44 6.56 1.49
CA VAL A 118 3.37 6.55 0.35
C VAL A 118 3.82 7.97 0.03
N LYS A 119 2.87 8.89 -0.12
CA LYS A 119 3.12 10.32 -0.35
C LYS A 119 4.01 10.90 0.75
N ASN A 120 3.70 10.63 2.02
CA ASN A 120 4.46 11.14 3.15
C ASN A 120 5.91 10.65 3.11
N MET A 121 6.15 9.34 2.95
CA MET A 121 7.50 8.77 3.05
C MET A 121 8.38 9.11 1.84
N TRP A 122 7.87 8.95 0.61
CA TRP A 122 8.70 9.10 -0.59
C TRP A 122 8.71 10.53 -1.16
N VAL A 123 7.57 11.22 -1.13
CA VAL A 123 7.43 12.54 -1.74
C VAL A 123 7.71 13.66 -0.74
N LYS A 124 7.01 13.66 0.41
CA LYS A 124 7.16 14.68 1.46
C LYS A 124 8.35 14.45 2.38
N ARG A 125 8.97 13.26 2.34
CA ARG A 125 10.11 12.87 3.21
C ARG A 125 9.77 12.91 4.71
N ILE A 126 8.51 12.62 5.06
CA ILE A 126 8.03 12.53 6.43
C ILE A 126 8.02 11.07 6.84
N PHE A 127 8.90 10.69 7.75
CA PHE A 127 9.10 9.32 8.18
C PHE A 127 8.64 9.09 9.63
N PRO A 128 8.21 7.86 9.96
CA PRO A 128 7.99 7.49 11.36
C PRO A 128 9.28 7.64 12.17
N PRO A 129 9.19 7.94 13.48
CA PRO A 129 10.37 8.16 14.33
C PRO A 129 11.36 6.98 14.41
N ASN A 130 10.88 5.77 14.15
CA ASN A 130 11.69 4.54 14.15
C ASN A 130 12.38 4.24 12.81
N GLU A 131 12.09 5.01 11.73
CA GLU A 131 12.76 4.84 10.45
C GLU A 131 14.12 5.55 10.44
N LYS A 132 15.19 4.76 10.46
CA LYS A 132 16.57 5.27 10.52
C LYS A 132 17.23 5.39 9.14
N GLU A 133 16.81 4.54 8.19
CA GLU A 133 17.43 4.42 6.87
C GLU A 133 16.70 5.28 5.83
N GLN A 134 16.33 6.51 6.22
CA GLN A 134 15.53 7.43 5.38
C GLN A 134 16.17 7.72 4.02
N TYR A 135 17.50 7.67 3.92
CA TYR A 135 18.27 7.90 2.69
C TYR A 135 18.10 6.77 1.66
N GLU A 136 17.68 5.58 2.09
CA GLU A 136 17.43 4.44 1.19
C GLU A 136 16.12 4.59 0.40
N PHE A 137 15.23 5.47 0.84
CA PHE A 137 13.96 5.74 0.17
C PHE A 137 14.17 6.75 -0.97
N VAL A 138 14.18 6.25 -2.18
CA VAL A 138 14.37 7.06 -3.38
C VAL A 138 13.06 7.18 -4.14
N PHE A 139 12.65 8.41 -4.45
CA PHE A 139 11.52 8.70 -5.32
C PHE A 139 12.03 9.07 -6.71
N VAL A 140 11.51 8.38 -7.72
CA VAL A 140 11.79 8.68 -9.12
C VAL A 140 10.47 9.10 -9.76
N PRO A 141 10.26 10.41 -9.99
CA PRO A 141 9.09 10.87 -10.71
C PRO A 141 9.15 10.40 -12.16
N ALA A 142 7.99 10.00 -12.70
CA ALA A 142 7.83 9.63 -14.10
C ALA A 142 6.49 10.19 -14.59
N LEU A 143 6.54 10.95 -15.66
CA LEU A 143 5.38 11.54 -16.30
C LEU A 143 5.06 10.83 -17.63
N PRO A 144 3.83 10.91 -18.15
CA PRO A 144 3.52 10.42 -19.48
C PRO A 144 4.47 10.95 -20.54
N THR A 145 4.90 12.22 -20.41
CA THR A 145 5.85 12.89 -21.32
C THR A 145 7.24 12.24 -21.35
N ASP A 146 7.62 11.48 -20.34
CA ASP A 146 8.89 10.77 -20.28
C ASP A 146 8.87 9.48 -21.12
N ASN A 147 7.68 9.03 -21.56
CA ASN A 147 7.54 7.83 -22.38
C ASN A 147 7.32 8.19 -23.86
N PRO A 148 8.34 8.08 -24.72
CA PRO A 148 8.25 8.44 -26.13
C PRO A 148 7.36 7.47 -26.97
N HIS A 149 6.91 6.37 -26.38
CA HIS A 149 6.12 5.35 -27.07
C HIS A 149 4.61 5.52 -26.88
N LEU A 150 4.16 6.50 -26.07
CA LEU A 150 2.76 6.76 -25.86
C LEU A 150 2.13 7.44 -27.09
N PRO A 151 0.96 6.98 -27.56
CA PRO A 151 0.28 7.61 -28.69
C PRO A 151 -0.31 8.98 -28.29
N GLN A 152 -0.41 9.88 -29.26
CA GLN A 152 -0.97 11.23 -29.06
C GLN A 152 -2.40 11.23 -28.51
N GLU A 153 -3.20 10.22 -28.90
CA GLU A 153 -4.57 10.03 -28.42
C GLU A 153 -4.63 9.80 -26.92
N TYR A 154 -3.61 9.16 -26.35
CA TYR A 154 -3.52 8.95 -24.90
C TYR A 154 -3.38 10.29 -24.17
N TYR A 155 -2.54 11.20 -24.67
CA TYR A 155 -2.40 12.54 -24.07
C TYR A 155 -3.71 13.33 -24.13
N LYS A 156 -4.41 13.32 -25.25
CA LYS A 156 -5.71 13.97 -25.40
C LYS A 156 -6.73 13.39 -24.41
N SER A 157 -6.69 12.08 -24.18
CA SER A 157 -7.59 11.46 -23.19
C SER A 157 -7.26 11.91 -21.77
N LEU A 158 -6.00 12.06 -21.39
CA LEU A 158 -5.59 12.58 -20.09
C LEU A 158 -5.98 14.06 -19.93
N GLU A 159 -5.81 14.88 -20.97
CA GLU A 159 -6.22 16.30 -20.97
C GLU A 159 -7.72 16.48 -20.78
N SER A 160 -8.54 15.54 -21.23
CA SER A 160 -10.01 15.57 -21.10
C SER A 160 -10.52 15.11 -19.74
N LEU A 161 -9.67 14.62 -18.84
CA LEU A 161 -10.04 14.21 -17.50
C LEU A 161 -10.48 15.40 -16.63
N PRO A 162 -11.27 15.16 -15.57
CA PRO A 162 -11.53 16.15 -14.53
C PRO A 162 -10.21 16.74 -13.99
N ASP A 163 -10.23 17.99 -13.57
CA ASP A 163 -9.02 18.77 -13.24
C ASP A 163 -8.09 18.08 -12.23
N ASN A 164 -8.64 17.47 -11.17
CA ASN A 164 -7.89 16.74 -10.18
C ASN A 164 -7.23 15.46 -10.75
N GLN A 165 -7.95 14.72 -11.59
CA GLN A 165 -7.39 13.54 -12.26
C GLN A 165 -6.33 13.94 -13.29
N ARG A 166 -6.59 14.99 -14.07
CA ARG A 166 -5.62 15.54 -15.02
C ARG A 166 -4.32 15.97 -14.33
N LYS A 167 -4.41 16.71 -13.23
CA LYS A 167 -3.25 17.10 -12.41
C LYS A 167 -2.50 15.89 -11.85
N ALA A 168 -3.21 14.86 -11.40
CA ALA A 168 -2.59 13.66 -10.88
C ALA A 168 -1.88 12.85 -11.97
N TYR A 169 -2.58 12.51 -13.06
CA TYR A 169 -2.06 11.58 -14.06
C TYR A 169 -1.16 12.23 -15.10
N LEU A 170 -1.44 13.47 -15.50
CA LEU A 170 -0.65 14.18 -16.53
C LEU A 170 0.51 14.95 -15.93
N GLU A 171 0.30 15.58 -14.77
CA GLU A 171 1.28 16.48 -14.14
C GLU A 171 2.01 15.82 -12.96
N GLY A 172 1.58 14.61 -12.54
CA GLY A 172 2.20 13.91 -11.41
C GLY A 172 1.97 14.59 -10.06
N ASN A 173 0.90 15.37 -9.93
CA ASN A 173 0.61 16.15 -8.73
C ASN A 173 0.03 15.27 -7.63
N TRP A 174 0.79 15.05 -6.56
CA TRP A 174 0.40 14.26 -5.40
C TRP A 174 -0.59 14.96 -4.47
N ASP A 175 -0.82 16.24 -4.62
CA ASP A 175 -1.78 17.03 -3.83
C ASP A 175 -3.12 17.23 -4.57
N ALA A 176 -3.25 16.70 -5.78
CA ALA A 176 -4.40 16.94 -6.65
C ALA A 176 -5.76 16.52 -6.07
N PHE A 177 -5.77 15.58 -5.12
CA PHE A 177 -6.98 15.08 -4.44
C PHE A 177 -7.09 15.56 -2.99
N ASP A 178 -6.15 16.35 -2.50
CA ASP A 178 -6.21 16.90 -1.13
C ASP A 178 -7.30 17.97 -1.01
N GLU A 179 -7.57 18.68 -2.09
CA GLU A 179 -8.54 19.79 -2.17
C GLU A 179 -9.55 19.56 -3.30
N GLY A 180 -10.34 18.50 -3.23
CA GLY A 180 -11.29 18.26 -4.30
C GLY A 180 -12.11 17.00 -4.18
N VAL A 181 -12.63 16.58 -5.31
CA VAL A 181 -13.41 15.36 -5.44
C VAL A 181 -12.47 14.22 -5.79
N ASP A 182 -12.58 13.09 -5.11
CA ASP A 182 -11.78 11.90 -5.41
C ASP A 182 -12.18 11.27 -6.77
N GLU A 183 -11.49 10.19 -7.17
CA GLU A 183 -11.76 9.47 -8.42
C GLU A 183 -13.18 8.88 -8.52
N LYS A 184 -13.88 8.75 -7.38
CA LYS A 184 -15.28 8.27 -7.30
C LYS A 184 -16.29 9.39 -7.19
N GLY A 185 -15.86 10.64 -7.21
CA GLY A 185 -16.72 11.80 -7.09
C GLY A 185 -17.06 12.22 -5.67
N TYR A 186 -16.37 11.68 -4.64
CA TYR A 186 -16.56 12.08 -3.25
C TYR A 186 -15.62 13.21 -2.87
N THR A 187 -16.14 14.21 -2.17
CA THR A 187 -15.33 15.25 -1.55
C THR A 187 -14.82 14.76 -0.21
N ARG A 188 -13.53 14.90 0.04
CA ARG A 188 -12.96 14.62 1.36
C ARG A 188 -13.56 15.56 2.40
N LEU A 189 -14.08 14.99 3.46
CA LEU A 189 -14.63 15.76 4.58
C LEU A 189 -13.53 16.44 5.40
N VAL A 190 -12.36 15.79 5.48
CA VAL A 190 -11.17 16.26 6.20
C VAL A 190 -9.97 16.00 5.30
N ASN A 191 -9.11 16.98 5.08
CA ASN A 191 -7.88 16.79 4.32
C ASN A 191 -6.75 16.22 5.20
N ASP A 192 -5.68 15.70 4.57
CA ASP A 192 -4.57 15.07 5.29
C ASP A 192 -3.89 16.03 6.27
N ARG A 193 -3.83 17.33 5.96
CA ARG A 193 -3.24 18.35 6.84
C ARG A 193 -4.07 18.55 8.10
N GLU A 194 -5.38 18.62 7.96
CA GLU A 194 -6.30 18.74 9.08
C GLU A 194 -6.29 17.48 9.94
N LEU A 195 -6.24 16.30 9.31
CA LEU A 195 -6.12 15.04 10.01
C LEU A 195 -4.82 14.97 10.83
N GLN A 196 -3.68 15.28 10.21
CA GLN A 196 -2.39 15.29 10.91
C GLN A 196 -2.36 16.35 12.03
N ALA A 197 -2.92 17.52 11.80
CA ALA A 197 -3.03 18.55 12.83
C ALA A 197 -3.88 18.06 14.02
N SER A 198 -4.98 17.38 13.75
CA SER A 198 -5.85 16.83 14.81
C SER A 198 -5.16 15.74 15.64
N LEU A 199 -4.33 14.89 15.01
CA LEU A 199 -3.59 13.83 15.70
C LEU A 199 -2.43 14.35 16.58
N THR A 200 -1.92 15.54 16.27
CA THR A 200 -0.80 16.16 17.00
C THR A 200 -1.24 17.22 18.02
N THR A 201 -2.52 17.59 18.00
CA THR A 201 -3.05 18.58 18.93
C THR A 201 -3.31 17.91 20.29
N GLU A 202 -2.55 18.31 21.29
CA GLU A 202 -2.83 17.92 22.68
C GLU A 202 -4.07 18.66 23.18
N THR A 203 -5.09 17.90 23.56
CA THR A 203 -6.34 18.44 24.10
C THR A 203 -6.92 17.47 25.11
N GLU A 204 -7.64 17.99 26.08
CA GLU A 204 -8.30 17.21 27.11
C GLU A 204 -9.81 17.22 26.90
N HIS A 205 -10.48 16.21 27.44
CA HIS A 205 -11.94 16.18 27.44
C HIS A 205 -12.49 17.34 28.31
N SER A 206 -13.41 18.06 27.74
CA SER A 206 -14.06 19.20 28.43
C SER A 206 -15.55 19.26 28.11
N GLY A 207 -16.33 19.68 29.11
CA GLY A 207 -17.77 19.80 28.97
C GLY A 207 -18.50 18.46 28.99
N TYR A 208 -19.59 18.38 28.25
CA TYR A 208 -20.38 17.15 28.11
C TYR A 208 -19.62 16.10 27.33
N ILE A 209 -19.55 14.88 27.88
CA ILE A 209 -18.99 13.69 27.21
C ILE A 209 -20.14 12.84 26.70
N ILE A 210 -20.09 12.47 25.43
CA ILE A 210 -21.07 11.61 24.78
C ILE A 210 -20.35 10.33 24.36
N GLY A 211 -20.93 9.16 24.68
CA GLY A 211 -20.45 7.87 24.25
C GLY A 211 -21.21 7.38 23.02
N GLY A 212 -20.48 6.89 22.02
CA GLY A 212 -21.01 6.12 20.90
C GLY A 212 -20.55 4.68 21.00
N ILE A 213 -21.46 3.74 20.75
CA ILE A 213 -21.19 2.31 20.82
C ILE A 213 -21.57 1.66 19.49
N ASP A 214 -20.65 0.92 18.90
CA ASP A 214 -20.88 0.07 17.73
C ASP A 214 -20.69 -1.39 18.15
N PRO A 215 -21.79 -2.12 18.41
CA PRO A 215 -21.73 -3.52 18.81
C PRO A 215 -21.60 -4.43 17.59
N ALA A 216 -20.62 -5.30 17.58
CA ALA A 216 -20.48 -6.37 16.60
C ALA A 216 -20.72 -7.73 17.22
N ALA A 217 -21.43 -8.62 16.51
CA ALA A 217 -21.77 -9.96 16.96
C ALA A 217 -20.72 -11.00 16.49
N GLY A 218 -19.45 -10.78 16.83
CA GLY A 218 -18.36 -11.76 16.59
C GLY A 218 -17.71 -11.75 15.21
N GLY A 219 -18.27 -11.09 14.20
CA GLY A 219 -17.68 -10.94 12.86
C GLY A 219 -16.61 -9.84 12.81
N ASP A 220 -16.99 -8.67 13.27
CA ASP A 220 -16.17 -7.46 13.31
C ASP A 220 -15.78 -7.05 14.73
N ASN A 221 -15.01 -5.97 14.87
CA ASN A 221 -14.70 -5.37 16.15
C ASN A 221 -15.90 -4.61 16.69
N SER A 222 -16.21 -4.79 17.98
CA SER A 222 -17.05 -3.83 18.71
C SER A 222 -16.22 -2.61 19.09
N ALA A 223 -16.78 -1.43 18.94
CA ALA A 223 -16.10 -0.17 19.24
C ALA A 223 -16.89 0.69 20.24
N ILE A 224 -16.15 1.42 21.09
CA ILE A 224 -16.70 2.47 21.95
C ILE A 224 -15.86 3.73 21.68
N VAL A 225 -16.55 4.80 21.36
CA VAL A 225 -15.98 6.12 21.12
C VAL A 225 -16.56 7.10 22.12
N ILE A 226 -15.73 7.88 22.77
CA ILE A 226 -16.16 9.02 23.58
C ILE A 226 -15.85 10.31 22.85
N LYS A 227 -16.72 11.29 22.99
CA LYS A 227 -16.60 12.61 22.38
C LYS A 227 -16.94 13.68 23.38
N SER A 228 -16.11 14.70 23.47
CA SER A 228 -16.38 15.97 24.11
C SER A 228 -16.42 17.11 23.09
N ALA A 229 -16.44 18.37 23.53
CA ALA A 229 -16.48 19.51 22.63
C ALA A 229 -15.34 19.53 21.58
N HIS A 230 -14.13 19.11 21.98
CA HIS A 230 -12.91 19.26 21.17
C HIS A 230 -12.11 17.98 20.99
N LEU A 231 -12.51 16.86 21.61
CA LEU A 231 -11.78 15.60 21.53
C LEU A 231 -12.74 14.46 21.22
N MET A 232 -12.29 13.58 20.33
CA MET A 232 -12.92 12.29 20.07
C MET A 232 -11.86 11.21 20.25
N GLU A 233 -12.17 10.20 21.06
CA GLU A 233 -11.26 9.13 21.41
C GLU A 233 -11.94 7.76 21.25
N VAL A 234 -11.23 6.82 20.62
CA VAL A 234 -11.66 5.42 20.57
C VAL A 234 -11.11 4.72 21.81
N VAL A 235 -11.96 4.55 22.82
CA VAL A 235 -11.58 3.96 24.11
C VAL A 235 -11.62 2.44 24.12
N PHE A 236 -12.31 1.85 23.13
CA PHE A 236 -12.38 0.41 22.95
C PHE A 236 -12.58 0.05 21.46
N ASN A 237 -11.81 -0.91 20.96
CA ASN A 237 -11.96 -1.45 19.60
C ASN A 237 -11.38 -2.87 19.53
N GLN A 238 -12.21 -3.88 19.80
CA GLN A 238 -11.80 -5.29 19.82
C GLN A 238 -12.93 -6.24 19.39
N LYS A 239 -12.57 -7.41 18.88
CA LYS A 239 -13.52 -8.51 18.68
C LYS A 239 -13.97 -9.08 20.02
N LEU A 240 -15.28 -9.13 20.23
CA LEU A 240 -15.90 -9.75 21.39
C LEU A 240 -16.76 -10.92 20.93
N GLN A 241 -16.61 -12.07 21.59
CA GLN A 241 -17.46 -13.23 21.34
C GLN A 241 -18.82 -13.10 22.04
N ASN A 242 -18.89 -12.29 23.09
CA ASN A 242 -20.09 -12.09 23.90
C ASN A 242 -20.39 -10.58 24.03
N THR A 243 -21.59 -10.19 23.63
CA THR A 243 -22.04 -8.78 23.73
C THR A 243 -22.16 -8.28 25.17
N MET A 244 -22.31 -9.18 26.16
CA MET A 244 -22.32 -8.79 27.58
C MET A 244 -20.97 -8.26 28.06
N ASP A 245 -19.86 -8.66 27.41
CA ASP A 245 -18.54 -8.11 27.70
C ASP A 245 -18.45 -6.64 27.27
N LEU A 246 -19.15 -6.26 26.19
CA LEU A 246 -19.25 -4.86 25.76
C LEU A 246 -20.04 -4.03 26.78
N VAL A 247 -21.14 -4.57 27.32
CA VAL A 247 -21.92 -3.90 28.37
C VAL A 247 -21.06 -3.63 29.61
N SER A 248 -20.25 -4.60 30.02
CA SER A 248 -19.32 -4.45 31.14
C SER A 248 -18.32 -3.32 30.89
N ARG A 249 -17.77 -3.23 29.66
CA ARG A 249 -16.85 -2.14 29.27
C ARG A 249 -17.52 -0.78 29.30
N VAL A 250 -18.76 -0.66 28.83
CA VAL A 250 -19.51 0.61 28.89
C VAL A 250 -19.73 1.05 30.33
N VAL A 251 -20.06 0.13 31.24
CA VAL A 251 -20.22 0.44 32.67
C VAL A 251 -18.90 0.92 33.29
N ASP A 252 -17.78 0.29 32.93
CA ASP A 252 -16.46 0.67 33.45
C ASP A 252 -16.01 2.04 32.97
N ILE A 253 -16.30 2.40 31.72
CA ILE A 253 -15.97 3.72 31.14
C ILE A 253 -16.84 4.83 31.75
N ASN A 254 -18.07 4.51 32.17
CA ASN A 254 -19.01 5.48 32.73
C ASN A 254 -18.82 5.71 34.24
N ARG A 255 -17.85 5.08 34.87
CA ARG A 255 -17.46 5.27 36.29
C ARG A 255 -16.34 6.25 36.44
#